data_8749f2fa6bae2f8af84cb95aa00971cf
#
_entry.id   8749f2fa6bae2f8af84cb95aa00971cf
#
_cell.length_a   1.000
_cell.length_b   1.000
_cell.length_c   1.000
_cell.angle_alpha   90.00
_cell.angle_beta   90.00
_cell.angle_gamma   90.00
#
_symmetry.space_group_name_H-M   'P 1'
#
loop_
_entity.id
_entity.type
_entity.pdbx_description
1 polymer ?
#
loop_
_entity_poly.entity_id
_entity_poly.type
_entity_poly.pdbx_seq_one_letter_code
_entity_poly.pdbx_strand_id
1 'polypeptide(L)'
;MSLELSSSASTAREIAAARQTDFVAFLHRAPFVADALDLGFLPGFREDCGYQETQYQNLSLPVGMLDNDFRNPDLERFVDRFFEYKPEVGVIGDVDDIDDVDAHVAAAREIQASYPEAELIVVPKSRAVIDAIPETLVLG
;
A
#
# COMPACT_ATOMS: atom_id res chain seq x y z
N MET A 1 25.93 -3.42 3.12
CA MET A 1 25.89 -4.53 2.14
C MET A 1 24.76 -4.27 1.16
N SER A 2 25.09 -4.26 -0.10
CA SER A 2 24.10 -3.94 -1.15
C SER A 2 23.23 -5.16 -1.48
N LEU A 3 21.96 -4.95 -1.64
CA LEU A 3 21.01 -6.01 -1.98
C LEU A 3 20.98 -6.27 -3.49
N GLU A 4 21.09 -7.52 -3.89
CA GLU A 4 20.94 -7.90 -5.30
C GLU A 4 19.46 -8.07 -5.65
N LEU A 5 18.89 -7.15 -6.43
CA LEU A 5 17.49 -7.16 -6.83
C LEU A 5 17.14 -8.22 -7.89
N SER A 6 18.13 -8.90 -8.47
CA SER A 6 17.92 -10.03 -9.36
C SER A 6 17.57 -11.33 -8.64
N SER A 7 17.38 -11.26 -7.34
CA SER A 7 17.15 -12.40 -6.50
C SER A 7 15.73 -12.97 -6.64
N SER A 8 15.62 -14.24 -6.28
CA SER A 8 14.40 -15.03 -6.33
C SER A 8 13.33 -14.58 -5.30
N ALA A 9 12.10 -15.10 -5.42
CA ALA A 9 11.05 -14.90 -4.44
C ALA A 9 11.45 -15.35 -3.02
N SER A 10 12.33 -16.35 -2.87
CA SER A 10 12.85 -16.78 -1.56
C SER A 10 13.70 -15.70 -0.90
N THR A 11 14.52 -14.98 -1.65
CA THR A 11 15.30 -13.86 -1.12
C THR A 11 14.39 -12.71 -0.66
N ALA A 12 13.34 -12.39 -1.41
CA ALA A 12 12.38 -11.37 -0.99
C ALA A 12 11.70 -11.74 0.34
N ARG A 13 11.34 -13.01 0.52
CA ARG A 13 10.77 -13.50 1.78
C ARG A 13 11.77 -13.43 2.94
N GLU A 14 13.02 -13.78 2.69
CA GLU A 14 14.09 -13.67 3.70
C GLU A 14 14.30 -12.23 4.15
N ILE A 15 14.26 -11.28 3.22
CA ILE A 15 14.35 -9.86 3.52
C ILE A 15 13.17 -9.42 4.38
N ALA A 16 11.96 -9.79 4.01
CA ALA A 16 10.76 -9.43 4.77
C ALA A 16 10.79 -10.02 6.18
N ALA A 17 11.27 -11.25 6.34
CA ALA A 17 11.38 -11.91 7.64
C ALA A 17 12.50 -11.31 8.51
N ALA A 18 13.56 -10.80 7.90
CA ALA A 18 14.72 -10.25 8.59
C ALA A 18 14.62 -8.74 8.90
N ARG A 19 13.53 -8.10 8.50
CA ARG A 19 13.38 -6.65 8.73
C ARG A 19 13.44 -6.30 10.20
N GLN A 20 14.08 -5.17 10.50
CA GLN A 20 14.34 -4.72 11.87
C GLN A 20 13.22 -3.83 12.44
N THR A 21 12.24 -3.45 11.63
CA THR A 21 11.22 -2.48 12.02
C THR A 21 9.92 -2.73 11.27
N ASP A 22 8.81 -2.33 11.87
CA ASP A 22 7.50 -2.32 11.24
C ASP A 22 7.23 -1.07 10.39
N PHE A 23 8.17 -0.13 10.39
CA PHE A 23 8.04 1.07 9.57
C PHE A 23 8.21 0.76 8.09
N VAL A 24 7.43 1.47 7.28
CA VAL A 24 7.48 1.42 5.82
C VAL A 24 8.23 2.65 5.31
N ALA A 25 9.16 2.44 4.37
CA ALA A 25 9.82 3.55 3.67
C ALA A 25 9.01 3.88 2.41
N PHE A 26 8.39 5.05 2.37
CA PHE A 26 7.65 5.52 1.20
C PHE A 26 8.61 6.11 0.18
N LEU A 27 8.62 5.54 -1.03
CA LEU A 27 9.64 5.82 -2.03
C LEU A 27 9.05 6.37 -3.32
N HIS A 28 9.74 7.34 -3.89
CA HIS A 28 9.36 7.94 -5.17
C HIS A 28 10.19 7.41 -6.35
N ARG A 29 11.31 6.76 -6.08
CA ARG A 29 12.26 6.36 -7.12
C ARG A 29 12.76 4.93 -6.90
N ALA A 30 12.83 4.19 -7.98
CA ALA A 30 13.32 2.82 -7.99
C ALA A 30 14.70 2.60 -7.34
N PRO A 31 15.71 3.46 -7.52
CA PRO A 31 17.03 3.23 -6.92
C PRO A 31 17.04 3.08 -5.41
N PHE A 32 16.04 3.65 -4.71
CA PHE A 32 15.97 3.60 -3.25
C PHE A 32 15.33 2.32 -2.70
N VAL A 33 14.74 1.49 -3.55
CA VAL A 33 14.09 0.25 -3.13
C VAL A 33 15.11 -0.70 -2.50
N ALA A 34 16.27 -0.89 -3.15
CA ALA A 34 17.33 -1.74 -2.62
C ALA A 34 17.86 -1.24 -1.28
N ASP A 35 18.03 0.07 -1.14
CA ASP A 35 18.51 0.68 0.10
C ASP A 35 17.50 0.48 1.24
N ALA A 36 16.21 0.64 0.98
CA ALA A 36 15.17 0.42 1.98
C ALA A 36 15.16 -1.03 2.46
N LEU A 37 15.23 -1.98 1.55
CA LEU A 37 15.27 -3.41 1.88
C LEU A 37 16.54 -3.79 2.64
N ASP A 38 17.69 -3.25 2.26
CA ASP A 38 18.96 -3.45 2.95
C ASP A 38 18.90 -2.96 4.41
N LEU A 39 18.16 -1.89 4.67
CA LEU A 39 17.98 -1.31 6.00
C LEU A 39 16.86 -2.01 6.81
N GLY A 40 16.19 -2.98 6.24
CA GLY A 40 15.14 -3.73 6.92
C GLY A 40 13.75 -3.08 6.87
N PHE A 41 13.56 -2.08 6.00
CA PHE A 41 12.25 -1.48 5.75
C PHE A 41 11.53 -2.17 4.61
N LEU A 42 10.23 -2.31 4.70
CA LEU A 42 9.42 -2.62 3.54
C LEU A 42 9.17 -1.34 2.74
N PRO A 43 9.25 -1.38 1.41
CA PRO A 43 8.98 -0.21 0.60
C PRO A 43 7.49 0.06 0.47
N GLY A 44 7.15 1.34 0.41
CA GLY A 44 5.81 1.81 0.09
C GLY A 44 5.86 2.76 -1.10
N PHE A 45 4.80 2.80 -1.89
CA PHE A 45 4.72 3.65 -3.06
C PHE A 45 3.29 3.98 -3.43
N ARG A 46 3.14 5.01 -4.26
CA ARG A 46 1.86 5.39 -4.83
C ARG A 46 1.53 4.48 -6.03
N GLU A 47 0.27 4.13 -6.21
CA GLU A 47 -0.17 3.15 -7.22
C GLU A 47 0.20 3.52 -8.68
N ASP A 48 0.48 4.80 -8.96
CA ASP A 48 0.85 5.28 -10.28
C ASP A 48 2.37 5.39 -10.52
N CYS A 49 3.18 4.91 -9.58
CA CYS A 49 4.64 4.94 -9.76
C CYS A 49 5.09 3.87 -10.76
N GLY A 50 5.68 4.30 -11.88
CA GLY A 50 6.01 3.42 -13.01
C GLY A 50 7.02 2.31 -12.72
N TYR A 51 7.87 2.45 -11.71
CA TYR A 51 8.85 1.42 -11.37
C TYR A 51 8.23 0.17 -10.74
N GLN A 52 6.98 0.23 -10.31
CA GLN A 52 6.25 -0.92 -9.76
C GLN A 52 6.24 -2.08 -10.75
N GLU A 53 5.96 -1.78 -12.02
CA GLU A 53 5.85 -2.79 -13.07
C GLU A 53 7.15 -3.55 -13.32
N THR A 54 8.27 -2.85 -13.21
CA THR A 54 9.58 -3.42 -13.53
C THR A 54 10.28 -4.03 -12.33
N GLN A 55 10.08 -3.46 -11.14
CA GLN A 55 10.83 -3.87 -9.95
C GLN A 55 10.03 -4.80 -9.04
N TYR A 56 8.77 -4.47 -8.80
CA TYR A 56 7.97 -5.23 -7.84
C TYR A 56 7.31 -6.46 -8.46
N GLN A 57 6.64 -6.31 -9.58
CA GLN A 57 5.96 -7.44 -10.24
C GLN A 57 6.94 -8.52 -10.66
N ASN A 58 8.00 -8.14 -11.34
CA ASN A 58 8.96 -9.09 -11.90
C ASN A 58 9.81 -9.78 -10.84
N LEU A 59 10.03 -9.14 -9.71
CA LEU A 59 10.89 -9.67 -8.64
C LEU A 59 10.11 -10.21 -7.46
N SER A 60 8.80 -10.10 -7.48
CA SER A 60 7.94 -10.53 -6.35
C SER A 60 8.38 -9.95 -5.01
N LEU A 61 8.82 -8.71 -5.02
CA LEU A 61 9.28 -8.03 -3.80
C LEU A 61 8.10 -7.75 -2.85
N PRO A 62 8.34 -7.83 -1.54
CA PRO A 62 7.31 -7.49 -0.58
C PRO A 62 6.99 -5.99 -0.63
N VAL A 63 5.70 -5.64 -0.47
CA VAL A 63 5.23 -4.26 -0.44
C VAL A 63 4.64 -3.97 0.91
N GLY A 64 5.12 -2.92 1.57
CA GLY A 64 4.62 -2.51 2.88
C GLY A 64 3.38 -1.65 2.79
N MET A 65 3.33 -0.69 1.87
CA MET A 65 2.21 0.23 1.74
C MET A 65 1.95 0.58 0.27
N LEU A 66 0.67 0.60 -0.09
CA LEU A 66 0.21 1.13 -1.37
C LEU A 66 -0.68 2.34 -1.11
N ASP A 67 -0.29 3.49 -1.68
CA ASP A 67 -1.06 4.72 -1.61
C ASP A 67 -1.83 4.95 -2.91
N ASN A 68 -2.98 5.57 -2.81
CA ASN A 68 -3.81 5.88 -3.98
C ASN A 68 -3.21 7.02 -4.81
N ASP A 69 -3.60 7.08 -6.08
CA ASP A 69 -3.31 8.22 -6.95
C ASP A 69 -4.34 9.33 -6.69
N PHE A 70 -4.04 10.20 -5.74
CA PHE A 70 -4.94 11.29 -5.34
C PHE A 70 -5.21 12.32 -6.43
N ARG A 71 -4.36 12.36 -7.48
CA ARG A 71 -4.53 13.29 -8.61
C ARG A 71 -5.58 12.81 -9.60
N ASN A 72 -5.76 11.50 -9.66
CA ASN A 72 -6.72 10.87 -10.55
C ASN A 72 -7.34 9.66 -9.82
N PRO A 73 -8.15 9.91 -8.79
CA PRO A 73 -8.69 8.85 -7.93
C PRO A 73 -9.63 7.92 -8.68
N ASP A 74 -9.43 6.63 -8.46
CA ASP A 74 -10.24 5.56 -9.04
C ASP A 74 -10.21 4.36 -8.07
N LEU A 75 -11.29 4.16 -7.36
CA LEU A 75 -11.36 3.11 -6.33
C LEU A 75 -11.26 1.69 -6.92
N GLU A 76 -11.88 1.47 -8.07
CA GLU A 76 -11.82 0.16 -8.74
C GLU A 76 -10.38 -0.18 -9.13
N ARG A 77 -9.69 0.77 -9.73
CA ARG A 77 -8.26 0.60 -10.07
C ARG A 77 -7.41 0.38 -8.83
N PHE A 78 -7.66 1.11 -7.74
CA PHE A 78 -6.92 0.92 -6.50
C PHE A 78 -7.10 -0.49 -5.94
N VAL A 79 -8.32 -1.00 -5.93
CA VAL A 79 -8.62 -2.37 -5.48
C VAL A 79 -7.86 -3.39 -6.34
N ASP A 80 -7.89 -3.24 -7.66
CA ASP A 80 -7.15 -4.11 -8.57
C ASP A 80 -5.64 -4.08 -8.29
N ARG A 81 -5.08 -2.90 -8.07
CA ARG A 81 -3.65 -2.73 -7.71
C ARG A 81 -3.35 -3.36 -6.36
N PHE A 82 -4.25 -3.23 -5.39
CA PHE A 82 -4.06 -3.87 -4.09
C PHE A 82 -3.96 -5.39 -4.22
N PHE A 83 -4.85 -6.01 -4.98
CA PHE A 83 -4.81 -7.46 -5.24
C PHE A 83 -3.55 -7.89 -5.99
N GLU A 84 -3.02 -7.03 -6.83
CA GLU A 84 -1.78 -7.27 -7.57
C GLU A 84 -0.55 -7.25 -6.67
N TYR A 85 -0.41 -6.22 -5.83
CA TYR A 85 0.77 -6.01 -4.99
C TYR A 85 0.67 -6.62 -3.59
N LYS A 86 -0.51 -6.84 -3.09
CA LYS A 86 -0.78 -7.42 -1.75
C LYS A 86 0.00 -6.75 -0.63
N PRO A 87 -0.09 -5.42 -0.48
CA PRO A 87 0.63 -4.70 0.57
C PRO A 87 0.05 -5.01 1.95
N GLU A 88 0.82 -4.72 3.00
CA GLU A 88 0.33 -4.81 4.37
C GLU A 88 -0.65 -3.68 4.70
N VAL A 89 -0.40 -2.49 4.14
CA VAL A 89 -1.18 -1.28 4.37
C VAL A 89 -1.63 -0.69 3.04
N GLY A 90 -2.88 -0.28 2.95
CA GLY A 90 -3.41 0.43 1.80
C GLY A 90 -4.04 1.76 2.21
N VAL A 91 -3.65 2.86 1.57
CA VAL A 91 -4.30 4.16 1.71
C VAL A 91 -5.29 4.31 0.56
N ILE A 92 -6.56 4.09 0.86
CA ILE A 92 -7.62 3.98 -0.16
C ILE A 92 -7.88 5.34 -0.82
N GLY A 93 -7.90 6.40 -0.05
CA GLY A 93 -8.07 7.73 -0.61
C GLY A 93 -8.53 8.78 0.38
N ASP A 94 -8.62 10.00 -0.16
CA ASP A 94 -9.19 11.15 0.51
C ASP A 94 -10.72 11.11 0.40
N VAL A 95 -11.41 11.36 1.50
CA VAL A 95 -12.86 11.43 1.53
C VAL A 95 -13.27 12.86 1.87
N ASP A 96 -13.62 13.62 0.84
CA ASP A 96 -14.00 15.03 0.97
C ASP A 96 -15.46 15.20 1.39
N ASP A 97 -16.33 14.36 0.87
CA ASP A 97 -17.78 14.46 1.06
C ASP A 97 -18.32 13.20 1.72
N ILE A 98 -19.34 13.38 2.56
CA ILE A 98 -20.04 12.28 3.22
C ILE A 98 -20.66 11.31 2.20
N ASP A 99 -21.05 11.79 1.04
CA ASP A 99 -21.61 10.96 -0.03
C ASP A 99 -20.59 9.98 -0.62
N ASP A 100 -19.29 10.24 -0.45
CA ASP A 100 -18.21 9.38 -0.92
C ASP A 100 -17.82 8.28 0.07
N VAL A 101 -18.32 8.34 1.30
CA VAL A 101 -17.95 7.37 2.36
C VAL A 101 -18.32 5.94 1.96
N ASP A 102 -19.53 5.72 1.47
CA ASP A 102 -20.00 4.37 1.15
C ASP A 102 -19.16 3.68 0.08
N ALA A 103 -18.71 4.41 -0.93
CA ALA A 103 -17.85 3.87 -1.98
C ALA A 103 -16.49 3.45 -1.43
N HIS A 104 -15.89 4.25 -0.55
CA HIS A 104 -14.61 3.93 0.09
C HIS A 104 -14.74 2.74 1.03
N VAL A 105 -15.82 2.68 1.81
CA VAL A 105 -16.11 1.54 2.69
C VAL A 105 -16.32 0.26 1.88
N ALA A 106 -17.03 0.32 0.76
CA ALA A 106 -17.25 -0.82 -0.11
C ALA A 106 -15.94 -1.35 -0.68
N ALA A 107 -15.04 -0.45 -1.15
CA ALA A 107 -13.70 -0.82 -1.62
C ALA A 107 -12.89 -1.50 -0.52
N ALA A 108 -12.91 -0.95 0.70
CA ALA A 108 -12.23 -1.52 1.85
C ALA A 108 -12.74 -2.93 2.17
N ARG A 109 -14.04 -3.13 2.17
CA ARG A 109 -14.66 -4.44 2.45
C ARG A 109 -14.32 -5.49 1.41
N GLU A 110 -14.25 -5.09 0.15
CA GLU A 110 -13.81 -5.98 -0.93
C GLU A 110 -12.39 -6.49 -0.69
N ILE A 111 -11.48 -5.59 -0.31
CA ILE A 111 -10.11 -5.97 0.04
C ILE A 111 -10.07 -6.86 1.29
N GLN A 112 -10.77 -6.47 2.35
CA GLN A 112 -10.79 -7.20 3.62
C GLN A 112 -11.39 -8.60 3.51
N ALA A 113 -12.29 -8.83 2.56
CA ALA A 113 -12.84 -10.15 2.31
C ALA A 113 -11.77 -11.17 1.92
N SER A 114 -10.72 -10.74 1.21
CA SER A 114 -9.60 -11.59 0.80
C SER A 114 -8.37 -11.41 1.68
N TYR A 115 -8.18 -10.23 2.26
CA TYR A 115 -7.02 -9.88 3.09
C TYR A 115 -7.47 -9.25 4.40
N PRO A 116 -8.01 -10.04 5.35
CA PRO A 116 -8.54 -9.52 6.61
C PRO A 116 -7.48 -8.89 7.51
N GLU A 117 -6.21 -9.21 7.31
CA GLU A 117 -5.08 -8.68 8.07
C GLU A 117 -4.59 -7.32 7.54
N ALA A 118 -5.03 -6.90 6.34
CA ALA A 118 -4.60 -5.64 5.75
C ALA A 118 -5.16 -4.45 6.54
N GLU A 119 -4.29 -3.49 6.84
CA GLU A 119 -4.69 -2.21 7.40
C GLU A 119 -5.10 -1.27 6.27
N LEU A 120 -6.33 -0.81 6.30
CA LEU A 120 -6.86 0.08 5.28
C LEU A 120 -7.12 1.46 5.88
N ILE A 121 -6.51 2.46 5.28
CA ILE A 121 -6.54 3.85 5.72
C ILE A 121 -7.42 4.66 4.78
N VAL A 122 -8.28 5.49 5.36
CA VAL A 122 -8.98 6.56 4.65
C VAL A 122 -8.61 7.90 5.28
N VAL A 123 -8.54 8.94 4.46
CA VAL A 123 -8.14 10.27 4.89
C VAL A 123 -9.36 11.19 4.85
N PRO A 124 -10.10 11.35 5.96
CA PRO A 124 -11.27 12.20 6.00
C PRO A 124 -10.86 13.69 6.00
N LYS A 125 -11.58 14.50 5.24
CA LYS A 125 -11.28 15.92 5.10
C LYS A 125 -12.24 16.82 5.91
N SER A 126 -13.21 16.22 6.59
CA SER A 126 -14.13 16.98 7.46
C SER A 126 -14.58 16.14 8.64
N ARG A 127 -15.07 16.82 9.68
CA ARG A 127 -15.58 16.15 10.88
C ARG A 127 -16.78 15.25 10.60
N ALA A 128 -17.68 15.68 9.72
CA ALA A 128 -18.83 14.88 9.34
C ALA A 128 -18.43 13.55 8.69
N VAL A 129 -17.36 13.57 7.89
CA VAL A 129 -16.80 12.36 7.27
C VAL A 129 -16.17 11.44 8.33
N ILE A 130 -15.42 12.01 9.29
CA ILE A 130 -14.82 11.22 10.38
C ILE A 130 -15.90 10.42 11.11
N ASP A 131 -16.99 11.07 11.48
CA ASP A 131 -18.07 10.44 12.25
C ASP A 131 -18.79 9.32 11.45
N ALA A 132 -18.70 9.34 10.13
CA ALA A 132 -19.31 8.36 9.23
C ALA A 132 -18.40 7.17 8.89
N ILE A 133 -17.10 7.23 9.18
CA ILE A 133 -16.14 6.16 8.88
C ILE A 133 -16.28 5.03 9.93
N PRO A 134 -16.45 3.77 9.50
CA PRO A 134 -16.48 2.63 10.43
C PRO A 134 -15.16 2.43 11.17
N GLU A 135 -15.21 1.91 12.39
CA GLU A 135 -14.03 1.61 13.22
C GLU A 135 -13.14 0.52 12.64
N THR A 136 -13.60 -0.20 11.63
CA THR A 136 -12.81 -1.21 10.91
C THR A 136 -11.76 -0.61 9.99
N LEU A 137 -11.80 0.71 9.77
CA LEU A 137 -10.84 1.44 8.97
C LEU A 137 -10.00 2.37 9.85
N VAL A 138 -8.77 2.60 9.41
CA VAL A 138 -7.83 3.50 10.08
C VAL A 138 -7.99 4.90 9.50
N LEU A 139 -7.98 5.91 10.37
CA LEU A 139 -8.01 7.31 9.96
C LEU A 139 -6.59 7.82 9.74
N GLY A 140 -6.35 8.41 8.56
CA GLY A 140 -5.07 9.02 8.19
C GLY A 140 -5.06 10.54 8.26
#